data_42a7c59dcc71ae0edfa01a67e03b3948
#
_entry.id   42a7c59dcc71ae0edfa01a67e03b3948
#
_cell.length_a   1.000
_cell.length_b   1.000
_cell.length_c   1.000
_cell.angle_alpha   90.00
_cell.angle_beta   90.00
_cell.angle_gamma   90.00
#
_symmetry.space_group_name_H-M   'P 1'
#
loop_
_entity.id
_entity.type
_entity.pdbx_description
1 polymer ?
#
loop_
_entity_poly.entity_id
_entity_poly.type
_entity_poly.pdbx_seq_one_letter_code
_entity_poly.pdbx_strand_id
1 'polypeptide(L)'
;IEMLELVGIKPAEPRLRQYPHQLSGGLRQRVMIAMSLLCNPDLIIADEPTTALDVTIQAQILELMMSLQEKFNTGILFITHDMGVVANIADRVAVMYAGQIVEEGPVSEIFNNPAHPYTRGLMGCIPVPGKVGQDNYLGTIPGMVPSVVNDFQSCRFGGRWDENYKENFKPCRLTEVPKKKRAFKVNLNEKHLVHFCCDECLHLSEHTLVEGSS
;
A
#
# COMPACT_ATOMS: atom_id res chain seq x y z
N ILE A 1 -1.05 32.41 7.12
CA ILE A 1 0.27 32.80 6.63
C ILE A 1 1.30 31.84 7.19
N GLU A 2 1.46 31.74 8.50
CA GLU A 2 2.43 30.86 9.17
C GLU A 2 2.40 29.42 8.66
N MET A 3 1.20 28.85 8.49
CA MET A 3 1.07 27.49 7.98
C MET A 3 1.54 27.35 6.52
N LEU A 4 1.29 28.35 5.66
CA LEU A 4 1.80 28.36 4.29
C LEU A 4 3.33 28.47 4.25
N GLU A 5 3.91 29.30 5.11
CA GLU A 5 5.37 29.42 5.24
C GLU A 5 6.01 28.13 5.76
N LEU A 6 5.32 27.43 6.67
CA LEU A 6 5.73 26.15 7.22
C LEU A 6 5.84 25.06 6.14
N VAL A 7 4.89 25.02 5.22
CA VAL A 7 4.93 24.08 4.07
C VAL A 7 5.84 24.58 2.93
N GLY A 8 6.64 25.61 3.16
CA GLY A 8 7.63 26.11 2.20
C GLY A 8 7.08 27.06 1.13
N ILE A 9 5.90 27.66 1.33
CA ILE A 9 5.36 28.67 0.42
C ILE A 9 5.79 30.05 0.91
N LYS A 10 6.86 30.58 0.31
CA LYS A 10 7.44 31.89 0.66
C LYS A 10 7.63 32.75 -0.58
N PRO A 11 7.18 34.03 -0.58
CA PRO A 11 6.34 34.68 0.43
C PRO A 11 4.89 34.16 0.38
N ALA A 12 4.25 33.96 1.54
CA ALA A 12 2.90 33.38 1.64
C ALA A 12 1.79 34.40 1.33
N GLU A 13 1.93 35.66 1.77
CA GLU A 13 0.87 36.66 1.69
C GLU A 13 0.34 36.91 0.26
N PRO A 14 1.16 37.07 -0.78
CA PRO A 14 0.68 37.20 -2.16
C PRO A 14 -0.10 35.97 -2.65
N ARG A 15 0.23 34.79 -2.11
CA ARG A 15 -0.39 33.52 -2.52
C ARG A 15 -1.83 33.36 -2.00
N LEU A 16 -2.17 34.00 -0.90
CA LEU A 16 -3.55 33.99 -0.34
C LEU A 16 -4.60 34.56 -1.30
N ARG A 17 -4.19 35.39 -2.26
CA ARG A 17 -5.10 36.03 -3.24
C ARG A 17 -5.15 35.25 -4.55
N GLN A 18 -4.38 34.18 -4.70
CA GLN A 18 -4.33 33.38 -5.92
C GLN A 18 -5.38 32.29 -5.93
N TYR A 19 -5.94 32.03 -7.10
CA TYR A 19 -6.83 30.90 -7.32
C TYR A 19 -6.03 29.61 -7.55
N PRO A 20 -6.61 28.42 -7.27
CA PRO A 20 -5.92 27.14 -7.44
C PRO A 20 -5.32 26.91 -8.84
N HIS A 21 -5.97 27.38 -9.90
CA HIS A 21 -5.50 27.26 -11.27
C HIS A 21 -4.26 28.12 -11.57
N GLN A 22 -3.93 29.08 -10.73
CA GLN A 22 -2.74 29.93 -10.84
C GLN A 22 -1.53 29.35 -10.11
N LEU A 23 -1.72 28.23 -9.40
CA LEU A 23 -0.67 27.53 -8.65
C LEU A 23 -0.19 26.31 -9.44
N SER A 24 1.12 26.03 -9.38
CA SER A 24 1.67 24.76 -9.86
C SER A 24 1.14 23.56 -9.07
N GLY A 25 1.27 22.35 -9.61
CA GLY A 25 0.85 21.11 -8.92
C GLY A 25 1.45 21.00 -7.52
N GLY A 26 2.75 21.18 -7.40
CA GLY A 26 3.45 21.12 -6.10
C GLY A 26 3.02 22.23 -5.12
N LEU A 27 2.72 23.43 -5.60
CA LEU A 27 2.19 24.50 -4.75
C LEU A 27 0.76 24.19 -4.27
N ARG A 28 -0.10 23.65 -5.15
CA ARG A 28 -1.45 23.19 -4.74
C ARG A 28 -1.37 22.12 -3.67
N GLN A 29 -0.48 21.15 -3.85
CA GLN A 29 -0.28 20.09 -2.87
C GLN A 29 0.18 20.62 -1.52
N ARG A 30 1.15 21.56 -1.49
CA ARG A 30 1.60 22.23 -0.27
C ARG A 30 0.46 23.00 0.42
N VAL A 31 -0.39 23.67 -0.34
CA VAL A 31 -1.58 24.35 0.22
C VAL A 31 -2.54 23.35 0.84
N MET A 32 -2.83 22.21 0.18
CA MET A 32 -3.68 21.16 0.73
C MET A 32 -3.11 20.58 2.03
N ILE A 33 -1.81 20.32 2.09
CA ILE A 33 -1.13 19.88 3.32
C ILE A 33 -1.26 20.94 4.41
N ALA A 34 -1.02 22.21 4.11
CA ALA A 34 -1.21 23.30 5.07
C ALA A 34 -2.66 23.34 5.61
N MET A 35 -3.64 23.17 4.74
CA MET A 35 -5.05 23.15 5.14
C MET A 35 -5.39 21.98 6.05
N SER A 36 -4.86 20.78 5.77
CA SER A 36 -5.10 19.59 6.60
C SER A 36 -4.53 19.73 8.02
N LEU A 37 -3.48 20.52 8.19
CA LEU A 37 -2.80 20.75 9.48
C LEU A 37 -3.40 21.89 10.31
N LEU A 38 -4.25 22.74 9.74
CA LEU A 38 -4.78 23.94 10.44
C LEU A 38 -5.52 23.62 11.75
N CYS A 39 -6.11 22.43 11.83
CA CYS A 39 -6.87 22.01 13.02
C CYS A 39 -6.06 21.11 13.96
N ASN A 40 -4.75 21.01 13.78
CA ASN A 40 -3.85 20.12 14.55
C ASN A 40 -4.43 18.70 14.71
N PRO A 41 -4.64 17.97 13.61
CA PRO A 41 -5.25 16.65 13.66
C PRO A 41 -4.31 15.61 14.26
N ASP A 42 -4.86 14.61 14.96
CA ASP A 42 -4.12 13.46 15.42
C ASP A 42 -3.78 12.49 14.27
N LEU A 43 -4.57 12.51 13.18
CA LEU A 43 -4.41 11.66 12.01
C LEU A 43 -4.67 12.43 10.72
N ILE A 44 -3.79 12.30 9.74
CA ILE A 44 -3.96 12.78 8.37
C ILE A 44 -4.16 11.58 7.46
N ILE A 45 -5.18 11.62 6.60
CA ILE A 45 -5.39 10.65 5.52
C ILE A 45 -4.88 11.29 4.23
N ALA A 46 -3.82 10.71 3.67
CA ALA A 46 -3.19 11.16 2.43
C ALA A 46 -3.47 10.13 1.32
N ASP A 47 -4.50 10.41 0.53
CA ASP A 47 -4.94 9.55 -0.58
C ASP A 47 -4.23 9.97 -1.88
N GLU A 48 -3.29 9.14 -2.34
CA GLU A 48 -2.43 9.38 -3.50
C GLU A 48 -1.83 10.81 -3.56
N PRO A 49 -1.20 11.30 -2.49
CA PRO A 49 -0.85 12.71 -2.36
C PRO A 49 0.24 13.17 -3.34
N THR A 50 0.90 12.27 -4.03
CA THR A 50 1.97 12.57 -4.99
C THR A 50 1.60 12.22 -6.44
N THR A 51 0.38 11.75 -6.68
CA THR A 51 -0.11 11.44 -8.02
C THR A 51 -0.11 12.69 -8.90
N ALA A 52 0.34 12.55 -10.14
CA ALA A 52 0.50 13.63 -11.13
C ALA A 52 1.55 14.71 -10.76
N LEU A 53 2.48 14.41 -9.87
CA LEU A 53 3.67 15.23 -9.62
C LEU A 53 4.89 14.61 -10.33
N ASP A 54 5.82 15.45 -10.75
CA ASP A 54 7.12 14.95 -11.20
C ASP A 54 7.94 14.38 -10.03
N VAL A 55 8.90 13.50 -10.33
CA VAL A 55 9.68 12.74 -9.34
C VAL A 55 10.38 13.66 -8.33
N THR A 56 10.87 14.81 -8.79
CA THR A 56 11.57 15.76 -7.92
C THR A 56 10.62 16.41 -6.92
N ILE A 57 9.47 16.85 -7.38
CA ILE A 57 8.44 17.45 -6.53
C ILE A 57 7.83 16.40 -5.61
N GLN A 58 7.62 15.17 -6.09
CA GLN A 58 7.18 14.06 -5.26
C GLN A 58 8.11 13.86 -4.05
N ALA A 59 9.43 13.75 -4.28
CA ALA A 59 10.39 13.60 -3.19
C ALA A 59 10.31 14.75 -2.17
N GLN A 60 10.21 15.99 -2.64
CA GLN A 60 10.07 17.17 -1.76
C GLN A 60 8.77 17.16 -0.93
N ILE A 61 7.66 16.67 -1.50
CA ILE A 61 6.38 16.57 -0.78
C ILE A 61 6.47 15.48 0.30
N LEU A 62 7.08 14.34 -0.01
CA LEU A 62 7.27 13.25 0.96
C LEU A 62 8.16 13.70 2.13
N GLU A 63 9.29 14.35 1.85
CA GLU A 63 10.17 14.90 2.88
C GLU A 63 9.46 15.94 3.75
N LEU A 64 8.68 16.82 3.14
CA LEU A 64 7.84 17.77 3.85
C LEU A 64 6.85 17.06 4.78
N MET A 65 6.10 16.06 4.29
CA MET A 65 5.11 15.33 5.09
C MET A 65 5.76 14.64 6.30
N MET A 66 6.92 14.00 6.12
CA MET A 66 7.66 13.38 7.22
C MET A 66 8.11 14.41 8.27
N SER A 67 8.65 15.54 7.84
CA SER A 67 9.06 16.61 8.77
C SER A 67 7.88 17.21 9.54
N LEU A 68 6.70 17.29 8.92
CA LEU A 68 5.49 17.78 9.55
C LEU A 68 4.88 16.74 10.51
N GLN A 69 4.96 15.46 10.18
CA GLN A 69 4.58 14.35 11.06
C GLN A 69 5.32 14.42 12.39
N GLU A 70 6.65 14.53 12.33
CA GLU A 70 7.48 14.68 13.54
C GLU A 70 7.13 15.94 14.33
N LYS A 71 7.02 17.08 13.62
CA LYS A 71 6.78 18.37 14.24
C LYS A 71 5.45 18.48 14.98
N PHE A 72 4.39 17.91 14.41
CA PHE A 72 3.03 17.94 14.95
C PHE A 72 2.67 16.68 15.75
N ASN A 73 3.54 15.68 15.77
CA ASN A 73 3.28 14.37 16.38
C ASN A 73 1.93 13.78 15.92
N THR A 74 1.66 13.88 14.60
CA THR A 74 0.42 13.40 13.96
C THR A 74 0.67 12.08 13.25
N GLY A 75 -0.31 11.17 13.27
CA GLY A 75 -0.27 9.96 12.45
C GLY A 75 -0.55 10.29 10.98
N ILE A 76 0.06 9.54 10.04
CA ILE A 76 -0.29 9.65 8.61
C ILE A 76 -0.72 8.29 8.10
N LEU A 77 -1.96 8.19 7.61
CA LEU A 77 -2.42 7.07 6.80
C LEU A 77 -2.17 7.41 5.33
N PHE A 78 -1.13 6.80 4.77
CA PHE A 78 -0.69 7.05 3.40
C PHE A 78 -1.28 5.98 2.46
N ILE A 79 -2.11 6.38 1.51
CA ILE A 79 -2.68 5.48 0.50
C ILE A 79 -1.95 5.72 -0.81
N THR A 80 -1.32 4.68 -1.36
CA THR A 80 -0.55 4.77 -2.60
C THR A 80 -0.41 3.39 -3.26
N HIS A 81 -0.16 3.38 -4.54
CA HIS A 81 0.26 2.20 -5.31
C HIS A 81 1.78 2.18 -5.57
N ASP A 82 2.52 3.21 -5.13
CA ASP A 82 3.97 3.31 -5.32
C ASP A 82 4.71 2.62 -4.16
N MET A 83 5.17 1.39 -4.42
CA MET A 83 5.89 0.59 -3.42
C MET A 83 7.25 1.18 -3.06
N GLY A 84 7.87 1.96 -3.95
CA GLY A 84 9.11 2.68 -3.65
C GLY A 84 8.90 3.76 -2.60
N VAL A 85 7.78 4.48 -2.67
CA VAL A 85 7.36 5.43 -1.64
C VAL A 85 7.12 4.71 -0.33
N VAL A 86 6.32 3.63 -0.33
CA VAL A 86 6.02 2.84 0.86
C VAL A 86 7.29 2.35 1.56
N ALA A 87 8.24 1.81 0.80
CA ALA A 87 9.51 1.30 1.36
C ALA A 87 10.33 2.36 2.11
N ASN A 88 10.19 3.64 1.72
CA ASN A 88 10.99 4.72 2.27
C ASN A 88 10.33 5.44 3.46
N ILE A 89 9.00 5.48 3.53
CA ILE A 89 8.31 6.34 4.51
C ILE A 89 7.44 5.58 5.52
N ALA A 90 7.07 4.32 5.22
CA ALA A 90 6.11 3.61 6.05
C ALA A 90 6.77 2.84 7.20
N ASP A 91 6.20 2.92 8.40
CA ASP A 91 6.53 2.03 9.52
C ASP A 91 5.81 0.69 9.36
N ARG A 92 4.53 0.75 8.96
CA ARG A 92 3.64 -0.40 8.77
C ARG A 92 2.92 -0.30 7.44
N VAL A 93 2.62 -1.44 6.87
CA VAL A 93 1.92 -1.56 5.58
C VAL A 93 0.70 -2.45 5.74
N ALA A 94 -0.41 -2.04 5.14
CA ALA A 94 -1.59 -2.86 4.92
C ALA A 94 -1.80 -3.01 3.42
N VAL A 95 -1.61 -4.21 2.90
CA VAL A 95 -1.81 -4.52 1.47
C VAL A 95 -3.28 -4.79 1.22
N MET A 96 -3.89 -4.02 0.33
CA MET A 96 -5.30 -4.16 -0.03
C MET A 96 -5.46 -4.76 -1.43
N TYR A 97 -6.37 -5.73 -1.56
CA TYR A 97 -6.74 -6.31 -2.84
C TYR A 97 -8.26 -6.47 -2.95
N ALA A 98 -8.84 -5.99 -4.04
CA ALA A 98 -10.29 -6.09 -4.32
C ALA A 98 -11.16 -5.70 -3.11
N GLY A 99 -10.81 -4.62 -2.40
CA GLY A 99 -11.56 -4.09 -1.25
C GLY A 99 -11.35 -4.82 0.07
N GLN A 100 -10.33 -5.69 0.18
CA GLN A 100 -9.96 -6.36 1.44
C GLN A 100 -8.48 -6.18 1.75
N ILE A 101 -8.16 -6.00 3.04
CA ILE A 101 -6.78 -6.11 3.51
C ILE A 101 -6.42 -7.59 3.48
N VAL A 102 -5.38 -7.93 2.72
CA VAL A 102 -4.91 -9.31 2.54
C VAL A 102 -3.66 -9.61 3.37
N GLU A 103 -2.90 -8.58 3.68
CA GLU A 103 -1.69 -8.70 4.49
C GLU A 103 -1.37 -7.39 5.18
N GLU A 104 -0.93 -7.41 6.44
CA GLU A 104 -0.53 -6.23 7.18
C GLU A 104 0.65 -6.53 8.12
N GLY A 105 1.60 -5.61 8.21
CA GLY A 105 2.77 -5.79 9.07
C GLY A 105 3.74 -4.62 9.00
N PRO A 106 4.87 -4.73 9.72
CA PRO A 106 5.99 -3.82 9.54
C PRO A 106 6.46 -3.81 8.09
N VAL A 107 6.93 -2.67 7.59
CA VAL A 107 7.40 -2.55 6.21
C VAL A 107 8.47 -3.60 5.89
N SER A 108 9.41 -3.86 6.81
CA SER A 108 10.46 -4.86 6.64
C SER A 108 9.92 -6.26 6.41
N GLU A 109 8.85 -6.67 7.12
CA GLU A 109 8.23 -7.98 6.95
C GLU A 109 7.52 -8.10 5.61
N ILE A 110 6.72 -7.08 5.24
CA ILE A 110 5.98 -7.08 3.98
C ILE A 110 6.92 -7.15 2.76
N PHE A 111 8.09 -6.48 2.83
CA PHE A 111 9.04 -6.46 1.72
C PHE A 111 9.95 -7.70 1.67
N ASN A 112 10.40 -8.19 2.83
CA ASN A 112 11.35 -9.30 2.89
C ASN A 112 10.67 -10.68 2.96
N ASN A 113 9.52 -10.76 3.63
CA ASN A 113 8.80 -12.01 3.92
C ASN A 113 7.32 -11.94 3.54
N PRO A 114 6.96 -11.49 2.31
CA PRO A 114 5.56 -11.43 1.90
C PRO A 114 4.95 -12.83 1.88
N ALA A 115 3.80 -13.01 2.52
CA ALA A 115 3.17 -14.31 2.65
C ALA A 115 1.98 -14.47 1.69
N HIS A 116 1.14 -13.43 1.55
CA HIS A 116 -0.01 -13.51 0.65
C HIS A 116 0.44 -13.56 -0.82
N PRO A 117 -0.15 -14.41 -1.67
CA PRO A 117 0.23 -14.53 -3.09
C PRO A 117 0.18 -13.21 -3.86
N TYR A 118 -0.81 -12.37 -3.59
CA TYR A 118 -0.89 -11.04 -4.19
C TYR A 118 0.28 -10.16 -3.78
N THR A 119 0.63 -10.14 -2.49
CA THR A 119 1.77 -9.35 -1.99
C THR A 119 3.08 -9.80 -2.62
N ARG A 120 3.29 -11.12 -2.73
CA ARG A 120 4.46 -11.69 -3.43
C ARG A 120 4.53 -11.26 -4.89
N GLY A 121 3.38 -11.34 -5.60
CA GLY A 121 3.28 -10.86 -6.98
C GLY A 121 3.61 -9.37 -7.08
N LEU A 122 3.10 -8.57 -6.15
CA LEU A 122 3.35 -7.13 -6.11
C LEU A 122 4.84 -6.81 -5.90
N MET A 123 5.50 -7.52 -4.96
CA MET A 123 6.95 -7.40 -4.73
C MET A 123 7.76 -7.83 -5.95
N GLY A 124 7.32 -8.86 -6.69
CA GLY A 124 7.94 -9.31 -7.94
C GLY A 124 7.85 -8.31 -9.10
N CYS A 125 6.90 -7.38 -9.04
CA CYS A 125 6.73 -6.33 -10.06
C CYS A 125 7.61 -5.08 -9.80
N ILE A 126 8.27 -4.98 -8.63
CA ILE A 126 9.10 -3.83 -8.29
C ILE A 126 10.42 -3.89 -9.07
N PRO A 127 10.77 -2.87 -9.87
CA PRO A 127 12.05 -2.82 -10.55
C PRO A 127 13.19 -2.64 -9.53
N VAL A 128 13.97 -3.69 -9.31
CA VAL A 128 15.18 -3.63 -8.47
C VAL A 128 16.40 -3.44 -9.37
N PRO A 129 17.17 -2.37 -9.24
CA PRO A 129 18.40 -2.17 -10.00
C PRO A 129 19.33 -3.40 -9.84
N GLY A 130 19.77 -3.98 -10.96
CA GLY A 130 20.64 -5.17 -11.00
C GLY A 130 19.94 -6.52 -10.87
N LYS A 131 18.64 -6.58 -10.61
CA LYS A 131 17.82 -7.81 -10.67
C LYS A 131 16.94 -7.83 -11.92
N VAL A 132 17.53 -7.62 -13.07
CA VAL A 132 16.82 -7.91 -14.33
C VAL A 132 16.97 -9.40 -14.56
N GLY A 133 15.85 -10.15 -14.54
CA GLY A 133 15.84 -11.56 -14.88
C GLY A 133 16.45 -11.79 -16.26
N GLN A 134 16.89 -13.03 -16.55
CA GLN A 134 17.55 -13.38 -17.81
C GLN A 134 16.75 -12.95 -19.07
N ASP A 135 15.46 -12.71 -18.93
CA ASP A 135 14.54 -12.34 -20.03
C ASP A 135 14.18 -10.84 -20.07
N ASN A 136 14.80 -9.97 -19.28
CA ASN A 136 14.53 -8.52 -19.23
C ASN A 136 13.04 -8.12 -18.95
N TYR A 137 12.21 -9.02 -18.43
CA TYR A 137 10.81 -8.71 -18.10
C TYR A 137 10.63 -8.44 -16.60
N LEU A 138 9.92 -7.36 -16.29
CA LEU A 138 9.38 -7.14 -14.97
C LEU A 138 8.28 -8.18 -14.70
N GLY A 139 8.20 -8.67 -13.47
CA GLY A 139 7.11 -9.53 -13.04
C GLY A 139 5.75 -8.86 -13.31
N THR A 140 4.78 -9.63 -13.73
CA THR A 140 3.41 -9.16 -13.90
C THR A 140 2.46 -10.07 -13.12
N ILE A 141 1.43 -9.48 -12.52
CA ILE A 141 0.36 -10.28 -11.91
C ILE A 141 -0.69 -10.55 -12.98
N PRO A 142 -0.82 -11.79 -13.47
CA PRO A 142 -1.72 -12.11 -14.58
C PRO A 142 -3.19 -11.91 -14.22
N GLY A 143 -4.05 -11.80 -15.24
CA GLY A 143 -5.50 -11.66 -15.10
C GLY A 143 -5.97 -10.28 -14.64
N MET A 144 -7.27 -10.14 -14.44
CA MET A 144 -7.92 -8.90 -14.00
C MET A 144 -8.38 -8.99 -12.56
N VAL A 145 -8.48 -7.84 -11.89
CA VAL A 145 -9.13 -7.75 -10.57
C VAL A 145 -10.61 -8.12 -10.74
N PRO A 146 -11.15 -9.03 -9.92
CA PRO A 146 -12.54 -9.45 -10.05
C PRO A 146 -13.49 -8.27 -9.75
N SER A 147 -14.58 -8.20 -10.50
CA SER A 147 -15.68 -7.31 -10.14
C SER A 147 -16.41 -7.88 -8.92
N VAL A 148 -16.25 -7.21 -7.79
CA VAL A 148 -16.88 -7.61 -6.52
C VAL A 148 -18.23 -6.92 -6.43
N VAL A 149 -19.27 -7.58 -6.99
CA VAL A 149 -20.65 -7.11 -6.92
C VAL A 149 -21.42 -8.12 -6.07
N ASN A 150 -22.20 -7.65 -5.10
CA ASN A 150 -22.97 -8.46 -4.16
C ASN A 150 -22.10 -9.35 -3.23
N ASP A 151 -22.67 -10.42 -2.70
CA ASP A 151 -22.01 -11.40 -1.83
C ASP A 151 -21.02 -12.27 -2.64
N PHE A 152 -19.80 -11.79 -2.80
CA PHE A 152 -18.75 -12.54 -3.50
C PHE A 152 -18.34 -13.76 -2.66
N GLN A 153 -18.62 -14.95 -3.16
CA GLN A 153 -18.50 -16.21 -2.40
C GLN A 153 -17.15 -16.93 -2.61
N SER A 154 -16.36 -16.52 -3.61
CA SER A 154 -15.10 -17.18 -3.96
C SER A 154 -13.85 -16.41 -3.45
N CYS A 155 -12.68 -17.01 -3.58
CA CYS A 155 -11.42 -16.32 -3.31
C CYS A 155 -11.23 -15.17 -4.31
N ARG A 156 -11.08 -13.93 -3.81
CA ARG A 156 -10.94 -12.75 -4.66
C ARG A 156 -9.69 -12.80 -5.54
N PHE A 157 -8.66 -13.48 -5.11
CA PHE A 157 -7.42 -13.65 -5.86
C PHE A 157 -7.40 -14.95 -6.69
N GLY A 158 -8.28 -15.92 -6.41
CA GLY A 158 -8.26 -17.27 -7.00
C GLY A 158 -8.31 -17.32 -8.53
N GLY A 159 -9.03 -16.40 -9.18
CA GLY A 159 -9.11 -16.32 -10.63
C GLY A 159 -7.87 -15.74 -11.32
N ARG A 160 -6.88 -15.26 -10.57
CA ARG A 160 -5.63 -14.69 -11.10
C ARG A 160 -4.42 -15.62 -10.98
N TRP A 161 -4.65 -16.85 -10.53
CA TRP A 161 -3.63 -17.89 -10.52
C TRP A 161 -3.42 -18.42 -11.94
N ASP A 162 -2.40 -17.93 -12.61
CA ASP A 162 -1.99 -18.41 -13.94
C ASP A 162 -1.16 -19.69 -13.84
N GLU A 163 -1.06 -20.39 -14.98
CA GLU A 163 -0.25 -21.61 -15.11
C GLU A 163 1.25 -21.40 -14.83
N ASN A 164 1.77 -20.22 -15.10
CA ASN A 164 3.16 -19.84 -14.81
C ASN A 164 3.45 -19.64 -13.30
N TYR A 165 2.42 -19.42 -12.48
CA TYR A 165 2.54 -19.46 -11.01
C TYR A 165 2.53 -20.89 -10.48
N LYS A 166 2.24 -21.89 -11.32
CA LYS A 166 2.07 -23.31 -10.91
C LYS A 166 3.35 -23.99 -10.43
N GLU A 167 4.53 -23.53 -10.84
CA GLU A 167 5.79 -24.18 -10.41
C GLU A 167 6.04 -24.00 -8.90
N ASN A 168 5.50 -22.95 -8.29
CA ASN A 168 5.67 -22.67 -6.87
C ASN A 168 4.37 -22.60 -6.06
N PHE A 169 3.19 -22.59 -6.70
CA PHE A 169 1.91 -22.45 -6.02
C PHE A 169 0.83 -23.29 -6.70
N LYS A 170 0.16 -24.17 -5.93
CA LYS A 170 -1.03 -24.87 -6.44
C LYS A 170 -2.15 -23.84 -6.66
N PRO A 171 -2.80 -23.81 -7.84
CA PRO A 171 -3.89 -22.87 -8.11
C PRO A 171 -5.03 -23.11 -7.12
N CYS A 172 -5.60 -22.02 -6.60
CA CYS A 172 -6.80 -22.11 -5.79
C CYS A 172 -7.94 -22.68 -6.64
N ARG A 173 -8.30 -23.93 -6.40
CA ARG A 173 -9.35 -24.65 -7.13
C ARG A 173 -10.76 -24.38 -6.59
N LEU A 174 -10.86 -23.60 -5.51
CA LEU A 174 -12.13 -23.31 -4.88
C LEU A 174 -12.88 -22.24 -5.69
N THR A 175 -13.86 -22.70 -6.46
CA THR A 175 -14.87 -21.84 -7.10
C THR A 175 -15.78 -21.20 -6.03
N GLU A 176 -15.93 -21.85 -4.87
CA GLU A 176 -16.66 -21.34 -3.72
C GLU A 176 -15.89 -21.60 -2.43
N VAL A 177 -15.68 -20.56 -1.63
CA VAL A 177 -15.12 -20.70 -0.28
C VAL A 177 -16.24 -21.15 0.66
N PRO A 178 -16.12 -22.32 1.32
CA PRO A 178 -17.15 -22.77 2.26
C PRO A 178 -17.42 -21.72 3.33
N LYS A 179 -18.71 -21.46 3.64
CA LYS A 179 -19.13 -20.42 4.60
C LYS A 179 -18.43 -20.49 5.96
N LYS A 180 -17.98 -21.67 6.38
CA LYS A 180 -17.26 -21.92 7.65
C LYS A 180 -15.74 -21.64 7.58
N LYS A 181 -15.18 -21.42 6.36
CA LYS A 181 -13.73 -21.22 6.14
C LYS A 181 -13.38 -19.81 5.65
N ARG A 182 -14.27 -18.84 5.86
CA ARG A 182 -14.05 -17.45 5.41
C ARG A 182 -13.04 -16.75 6.31
N ALA A 183 -11.96 -16.28 5.69
CA ALA A 183 -10.96 -15.41 6.24
C ALA A 183 -10.24 -15.96 7.50
N PHE A 184 -9.21 -16.76 7.27
CA PHE A 184 -8.23 -17.03 8.32
C PHE A 184 -7.32 -15.83 8.50
N LYS A 185 -7.29 -15.29 9.69
CA LYS A 185 -6.29 -14.33 10.12
C LYS A 185 -5.13 -15.14 10.70
N VAL A 186 -4.02 -15.21 9.97
CA VAL A 186 -2.81 -15.91 10.42
C VAL A 186 -1.82 -14.89 10.95
N ASN A 187 -1.42 -15.05 12.18
CA ASN A 187 -0.36 -14.26 12.75
C ASN A 187 0.96 -14.99 12.52
N LEU A 188 1.79 -14.53 11.59
CA LEU A 188 3.10 -15.13 11.30
C LEU A 188 4.12 -14.80 12.38
N ASN A 189 3.98 -13.63 12.99
CA ASN A 189 4.65 -13.19 14.20
C ASN A 189 3.77 -12.12 14.87
N GLU A 190 4.12 -11.66 16.09
CA GLU A 190 3.30 -10.73 16.86
C GLU A 190 2.84 -9.46 16.09
N LYS A 191 3.48 -9.14 14.99
CA LYS A 191 3.27 -7.88 14.23
C LYS A 191 2.89 -8.09 12.76
N HIS A 192 2.98 -9.32 12.25
CA HIS A 192 2.74 -9.64 10.83
C HIS A 192 1.51 -10.52 10.68
N LEU A 193 0.44 -9.96 10.12
CA LEU A 193 -0.86 -10.61 9.94
C LEU A 193 -1.14 -10.84 8.45
N VAL A 194 -1.63 -12.03 8.12
CA VAL A 194 -2.02 -12.40 6.76
C VAL A 194 -3.45 -12.92 6.76
N HIS A 195 -4.23 -12.50 5.80
CA HIS A 195 -5.62 -12.89 5.62
C HIS A 195 -5.75 -13.85 4.45
N PHE A 196 -5.89 -15.13 4.74
CA PHE A 196 -6.15 -16.16 3.73
C PHE A 196 -7.64 -16.47 3.67
N CYS A 197 -8.15 -16.72 2.46
CA CYS A 197 -9.55 -17.15 2.28
C CYS A 197 -9.73 -18.68 2.39
N CYS A 198 -8.66 -19.48 2.40
CA CYS A 198 -8.72 -20.94 2.55
C CYS A 198 -7.39 -21.52 3.04
N ASP A 199 -7.44 -22.76 3.54
CA ASP A 199 -6.29 -23.51 4.08
C ASP A 199 -5.23 -23.80 2.99
N GLU A 200 -5.61 -23.89 1.72
CA GLU A 200 -4.68 -24.19 0.64
C GLU A 200 -3.64 -23.08 0.44
N CYS A 201 -4.02 -21.81 0.65
CA CYS A 201 -3.08 -20.70 0.62
C CYS A 201 -2.13 -20.70 1.83
N LEU A 202 -2.54 -21.31 2.93
CA LEU A 202 -1.77 -21.43 4.16
C LEU A 202 -0.56 -22.36 3.98
N HIS A 203 -0.74 -23.47 3.26
CA HIS A 203 0.31 -24.47 3.02
C HIS A 203 1.40 -23.97 2.05
N LEU A 204 1.17 -22.83 1.40
CA LEU A 204 2.12 -22.23 0.46
C LEU A 204 3.11 -21.27 1.14
N SER A 205 2.83 -20.86 2.37
CA SER A 205 3.79 -20.17 3.22
C SER A 205 4.59 -21.25 3.96
N GLU A 206 5.88 -21.35 3.74
CA GLU A 206 6.81 -22.24 4.49
C GLU A 206 6.90 -21.87 5.99
N HIS A 207 5.98 -21.05 6.49
CA HIS A 207 5.94 -20.56 7.85
C HIS A 207 5.07 -21.46 8.71
N THR A 208 5.68 -22.03 9.72
CA THR A 208 5.03 -22.78 10.80
C THR A 208 3.99 -21.90 11.47
N LEU A 209 2.74 -22.35 11.45
CA LEU A 209 1.64 -21.73 12.17
C LEU A 209 1.97 -21.67 13.66
N VAL A 210 2.04 -20.48 14.22
CA VAL A 210 1.87 -20.30 15.66
C VAL A 210 0.36 -20.29 15.89
N GLU A 211 -0.19 -21.39 16.42
CA GLU A 211 -1.58 -21.48 16.85
C GLU A 211 -1.82 -20.40 17.92
N GLY A 212 -2.44 -19.30 17.51
CA GLY A 212 -2.97 -18.30 18.41
C GLY A 212 -4.30 -18.81 18.97
N SER A 213 -4.28 -19.22 20.23
CA SER A 213 -5.46 -19.53 21.04
C SER A 213 -6.53 -18.45 20.92
N SER A 214 -7.75 -18.93 20.71
CA SER A 214 -9.10 -18.29 20.70
C SER A 214 -9.27 -17.09 21.62
#